data_34dec27957224a1133303e0aa2c81e2a
#
_entry.id   34dec27957224a1133303e0aa2c81e2a
#
_cell.length_a   1.000
_cell.length_b   1.000
_cell.length_c   1.000
_cell.angle_alpha   90.00
_cell.angle_beta   90.00
_cell.angle_gamma   90.00
#
_symmetry.space_group_name_H-M   'P 1'
#
loop_
_entity.id
_entity.type
_entity.pdbx_description
1 polymer ?
#
loop_
_entity_poly.entity_id
_entity_poly.type
_entity_poly.pdbx_seq_one_letter_code
_entity_poly.pdbx_strand_id
1 'polypeptide(L)'
;MTIYQKGFYKMKEFKDFLPIDLAKKYYNFGLDVVSGRSGLNSVWTNQAWDKGIVEDSSVVVCIRLPDEFLPQLQSILEDKLIFDKNRDIPLISSRSAMVYVWSKDSYIPVHSDGIYSRAVTVYLNETWQYNDGGMFNWLNPENNEWKNIEPTFNKAVVNDSGYSHGITPVKSSSNRITLQVFLSPLI
;
A
#
# COMPACT_ATOMS: atom_id res chain seq x y z
N MET A 1 8.52 6.26 32.80
CA MET A 1 7.11 6.25 32.38
C MET A 1 6.95 7.33 31.32
N THR A 2 7.17 6.98 30.06
CA THR A 2 7.22 7.94 28.95
C THR A 2 5.80 8.17 28.48
N ILE A 3 5.29 9.38 28.70
CA ILE A 3 3.97 9.80 28.24
C ILE A 3 4.07 9.96 26.72
N TYR A 4 3.62 8.98 25.95
CA TYR A 4 3.34 9.17 24.53
C TYR A 4 2.19 10.17 24.43
N GLN A 5 2.51 11.41 24.01
CA GLN A 5 1.48 12.35 23.59
C GLN A 5 0.68 11.68 22.47
N LYS A 6 -0.63 11.49 22.70
CA LYS A 6 -1.59 11.07 21.68
C LYS A 6 -1.70 12.17 20.61
N GLY A 7 -0.77 12.18 19.67
CA GLY A 7 -0.97 12.91 18.43
C GLY A 7 -2.09 12.22 17.65
N PHE A 8 -3.03 13.01 17.14
CA PHE A 8 -4.20 12.53 16.39
C PHE A 8 -3.73 11.87 15.08
N TYR A 9 -3.45 10.57 15.13
CA TYR A 9 -3.20 9.77 13.97
C TYR A 9 -4.54 9.38 13.35
N LYS A 10 -4.78 9.76 12.11
CA LYS A 10 -6.02 9.43 11.40
C LYS A 10 -5.66 8.73 10.11
N MET A 11 -6.43 7.69 9.78
CA MET A 11 -6.48 7.18 8.42
C MET A 11 -6.83 8.34 7.48
N LYS A 12 -6.04 8.56 6.44
CA LYS A 12 -6.26 9.64 5.47
C LYS A 12 -6.37 9.10 4.06
N GLU A 13 -7.29 9.64 3.31
CA GLU A 13 -7.47 9.37 1.90
C GLU A 13 -7.08 10.60 1.08
N PHE A 14 -6.37 10.37 0.00
CA PHE A 14 -5.99 11.39 -0.99
C PHE A 14 -6.49 10.97 -2.35
N LYS A 15 -7.13 11.87 -3.07
CA LYS A 15 -7.43 11.72 -4.49
C LYS A 15 -6.27 12.29 -5.30
N ASP A 16 -6.08 11.76 -6.51
CA ASP A 16 -5.06 12.24 -7.45
C ASP A 16 -3.67 12.36 -6.80
N PHE A 17 -3.27 11.27 -6.13
CA PHE A 17 -2.07 11.28 -5.30
C PHE A 17 -0.78 11.39 -6.12
N LEU A 18 -0.69 10.66 -7.22
CA LEU A 18 0.44 10.69 -8.14
C LEU A 18 0.10 11.52 -9.39
N PRO A 19 1.09 12.08 -10.09
CA PRO A 19 0.92 12.45 -11.49
C PRO A 19 0.39 11.26 -12.30
N ILE A 20 -0.57 11.48 -13.18
CA ILE A 20 -1.25 10.40 -13.92
C ILE A 20 -0.28 9.50 -14.66
N ASP A 21 0.70 10.09 -15.35
CA ASP A 21 1.71 9.33 -16.10
C ASP A 21 2.56 8.44 -15.19
N LEU A 22 2.85 8.90 -13.98
CA LEU A 22 3.58 8.11 -13.01
C LEU A 22 2.74 6.96 -12.45
N ALA A 23 1.46 7.19 -12.16
CA ALA A 23 0.53 6.13 -11.75
C ALA A 23 0.44 5.04 -12.82
N LYS A 24 0.29 5.42 -14.10
CA LYS A 24 0.29 4.50 -15.24
C LYS A 24 1.63 3.77 -15.40
N LYS A 25 2.74 4.46 -15.19
CA LYS A 25 4.08 3.86 -15.24
C LYS A 25 4.23 2.74 -14.20
N TYR A 26 3.81 2.97 -12.95
CA TYR A 26 3.83 1.94 -11.90
C TYR A 26 2.87 0.78 -12.18
N TYR A 27 1.69 1.08 -12.70
CA TYR A 27 0.73 0.07 -13.13
C TYR A 27 1.32 -0.87 -14.20
N ASN A 28 1.87 -0.28 -15.28
CA ASN A 28 2.48 -1.03 -16.37
C ASN A 28 3.70 -1.82 -15.90
N PHE A 29 4.53 -1.25 -15.02
CA PHE A 29 5.65 -1.97 -14.42
C PHE A 29 5.19 -3.25 -13.71
N GLY A 30 4.12 -3.20 -12.92
CA GLY A 30 3.56 -4.38 -12.27
C GLY A 30 3.08 -5.42 -13.27
N LEU A 31 2.37 -5.00 -14.32
CA LEU A 31 1.91 -5.90 -15.39
C LEU A 31 3.06 -6.55 -16.16
N ASP A 32 4.10 -5.79 -16.49
CA ASP A 32 5.24 -6.28 -17.25
C ASP A 32 6.03 -7.34 -16.49
N VAL A 33 6.18 -7.17 -15.18
CA VAL A 33 6.84 -8.17 -14.34
C VAL A 33 6.04 -9.47 -14.29
N VAL A 34 4.76 -9.43 -13.98
CA VAL A 34 3.96 -10.66 -13.86
C VAL A 34 3.71 -11.36 -15.20
N SER A 35 3.80 -10.62 -16.31
CA SER A 35 3.75 -11.21 -17.66
C SER A 35 5.10 -11.68 -18.18
N GLY A 36 6.17 -11.57 -17.40
CA GLY A 36 7.53 -11.96 -17.79
C GLY A 36 8.21 -11.02 -18.78
N ARG A 37 7.62 -9.86 -19.07
CA ARG A 37 8.16 -8.90 -20.07
C ARG A 37 9.29 -8.03 -19.56
N SER A 38 9.42 -7.88 -18.25
CA SER A 38 10.42 -6.98 -17.64
C SER A 38 11.83 -7.59 -17.53
N GLY A 39 11.99 -8.90 -17.71
CA GLY A 39 13.25 -9.60 -17.44
C GLY A 39 13.66 -9.66 -15.96
N LEU A 40 12.85 -9.13 -15.06
CA LEU A 40 13.08 -9.16 -13.61
C LEU A 40 12.65 -10.52 -13.04
N ASN A 41 13.60 -11.25 -12.47
CA ASN A 41 13.37 -12.59 -11.91
C ASN A 41 12.91 -12.61 -10.46
N SER A 42 12.69 -11.46 -9.82
CA SER A 42 12.37 -11.40 -8.39
C SER A 42 10.87 -11.23 -8.17
N VAL A 43 10.14 -12.31 -8.27
CA VAL A 43 8.75 -12.40 -7.87
C VAL A 43 8.72 -12.91 -6.43
N TRP A 44 8.26 -12.07 -5.49
CA TRP A 44 8.01 -12.49 -4.12
C TRP A 44 6.59 -13.04 -4.05
N THR A 45 6.47 -14.29 -3.68
CA THR A 45 5.20 -14.91 -3.32
C THR A 45 4.86 -14.59 -1.86
N ASN A 46 3.72 -15.03 -1.37
CA ASN A 46 3.19 -14.88 -0.01
C ASN A 46 4.19 -15.07 1.16
N GLN A 47 5.41 -15.50 0.89
CA GLN A 47 6.47 -15.66 1.90
C GLN A 47 6.97 -14.33 2.51
N ALA A 48 6.59 -13.17 1.93
CA ALA A 48 6.90 -11.86 2.50
C ALA A 48 6.01 -11.52 3.73
N TRP A 49 4.92 -12.26 3.91
CA TRP A 49 3.99 -12.10 5.02
C TRP A 49 4.30 -13.12 6.11
N ASP A 50 4.06 -12.76 7.36
CA ASP A 50 4.08 -13.74 8.44
C ASP A 50 3.11 -14.88 8.08
N LYS A 51 3.55 -16.12 8.18
CA LYS A 51 2.75 -17.30 7.83
C LYS A 51 1.39 -17.33 8.51
N GLY A 52 1.26 -16.74 9.72
CA GLY A 52 -0.01 -16.56 10.42
C GLY A 52 -0.96 -15.55 9.78
N ILE A 53 -0.51 -14.75 8.79
CA ILE A 53 -1.34 -13.72 8.16
C ILE A 53 -1.95 -14.18 6.83
N VAL A 54 -1.32 -15.13 6.10
CA VAL A 54 -1.69 -15.42 4.69
C VAL A 54 -1.67 -16.92 4.37
N GLU A 55 -2.04 -17.79 5.30
CA GLU A 55 -1.90 -19.25 5.11
C GLU A 55 -2.71 -19.82 3.93
N ASP A 56 -3.84 -19.21 3.55
CA ASP A 56 -4.78 -19.76 2.55
C ASP A 56 -5.12 -18.80 1.40
N SER A 57 -4.41 -17.68 1.23
CA SER A 57 -4.73 -16.74 0.16
C SER A 57 -4.03 -17.10 -1.15
N SER A 58 -4.69 -16.79 -2.26
CA SER A 58 -4.08 -16.81 -3.58
C SER A 58 -2.92 -15.81 -3.68
N VAL A 59 -2.06 -15.99 -4.67
CA VAL A 59 -0.76 -15.32 -4.78
C VAL A 59 -0.88 -13.79 -4.84
N VAL A 60 -0.14 -13.13 -3.96
CA VAL A 60 0.22 -11.71 -4.05
C VAL A 60 1.69 -11.61 -4.47
N VAL A 61 1.94 -10.94 -5.58
CA VAL A 61 3.30 -10.72 -6.07
C VAL A 61 3.77 -9.35 -5.60
N CYS A 62 4.85 -9.30 -4.83
CA CYS A 62 5.47 -8.07 -4.34
C CYS A 62 6.74 -7.78 -5.14
N ILE A 63 6.78 -6.64 -5.83
CA ILE A 63 7.85 -6.27 -6.75
C ILE A 63 8.49 -4.98 -6.23
N ARG A 64 9.78 -5.04 -5.88
CA ARG A 64 10.52 -3.84 -5.46
C ARG A 64 10.61 -2.84 -6.59
N LEU A 65 10.38 -1.56 -6.29
CA LEU A 65 10.62 -0.52 -7.27
C LEU A 65 12.11 -0.40 -7.60
N PRO A 66 12.46 -0.28 -8.89
CA PRO A 66 13.81 0.10 -9.29
C PRO A 66 14.22 1.47 -8.70
N ASP A 67 15.52 1.64 -8.43
CA ASP A 67 16.03 2.85 -7.78
C ASP A 67 15.75 4.13 -8.58
N GLU A 68 15.66 4.05 -9.90
CA GLU A 68 15.32 5.17 -10.78
C GLU A 68 13.90 5.72 -10.59
N PHE A 69 13.00 4.98 -9.92
CA PHE A 69 11.63 5.43 -9.61
C PHE A 69 11.53 6.15 -8.26
N LEU A 70 12.52 5.96 -7.39
CA LEU A 70 12.45 6.42 -6.01
C LEU A 70 12.54 7.94 -5.84
N PRO A 71 13.39 8.71 -6.56
CA PRO A 71 13.52 10.15 -6.34
C PRO A 71 12.22 10.92 -6.59
N GLN A 72 11.49 10.60 -7.65
CA GLN A 72 10.22 11.24 -7.96
C GLN A 72 9.14 10.88 -6.94
N LEU A 73 9.09 9.61 -6.51
CA LEU A 73 8.17 9.15 -5.48
C LEU A 73 8.46 9.83 -4.14
N GLN A 74 9.75 9.95 -3.75
CA GLN A 74 10.18 10.64 -2.53
C GLN A 74 9.67 12.07 -2.50
N SER A 75 9.89 12.83 -3.58
CA SER A 75 9.43 14.22 -3.69
C SER A 75 7.91 14.35 -3.53
N ILE A 76 7.14 13.41 -4.09
CA ILE A 76 5.67 13.41 -3.95
C ILE A 76 5.26 13.12 -2.51
N LEU A 77 5.91 12.16 -1.86
CA LEU A 77 5.63 11.84 -0.45
C LEU A 77 5.91 13.03 0.45
N GLU A 78 7.04 13.73 0.23
CA GLU A 78 7.40 14.95 0.96
C GLU A 78 6.36 16.05 0.75
N ASP A 79 5.92 16.29 -0.47
CA ASP A 79 4.89 17.31 -0.78
C ASP A 79 3.53 16.96 -0.18
N LYS A 80 3.06 15.72 -0.38
CA LYS A 80 1.70 15.30 -0.01
C LYS A 80 1.55 14.95 1.47
N LEU A 81 2.61 14.49 2.14
CA LEU A 81 2.55 13.99 3.50
C LEU A 81 3.09 14.98 4.56
N ILE A 82 3.29 16.24 4.20
CA ILE A 82 3.60 17.34 5.14
C ILE A 82 2.40 17.62 6.05
N PHE A 83 2.01 16.68 6.90
CA PHE A 83 0.94 16.89 7.87
C PHE A 83 1.45 17.33 9.23
N ASP A 84 2.69 17.03 9.47
CA ASP A 84 3.34 17.31 10.74
C ASP A 84 4.62 18.07 10.41
N LYS A 85 4.57 19.39 10.59
CA LYS A 85 5.70 20.29 10.33
C LYS A 85 6.97 19.90 11.09
N ASN A 86 6.89 18.92 11.99
CA ASN A 86 7.96 18.46 12.85
C ASN A 86 8.45 17.03 12.51
N ARG A 87 7.97 16.43 11.42
CA ARG A 87 8.40 15.07 11.04
C ARG A 87 8.83 15.03 9.58
N ASP A 88 10.12 14.82 9.40
CA ASP A 88 10.68 14.54 8.08
C ASP A 88 10.12 13.23 7.54
N ILE A 89 9.84 13.19 6.23
CA ILE A 89 9.53 11.93 5.55
C ILE A 89 10.85 11.17 5.41
N PRO A 90 10.95 9.95 5.96
CA PRO A 90 12.17 9.16 5.86
C PRO A 90 12.50 8.86 4.40
N LEU A 91 13.79 8.78 4.10
CA LEU A 91 14.24 8.42 2.77
C LEU A 91 13.74 7.01 2.41
N ILE A 92 12.99 6.91 1.31
CA ILE A 92 12.51 5.63 0.81
C ILE A 92 13.61 4.89 0.05
N SER A 93 13.52 3.57 0.05
CA SER A 93 14.40 2.67 -0.69
C SER A 93 13.59 1.63 -1.44
N SER A 94 14.22 0.88 -2.32
CA SER A 94 13.58 -0.28 -2.97
C SER A 94 13.10 -1.37 -2.00
N ARG A 95 13.54 -1.33 -0.72
CA ARG A 95 13.04 -2.23 0.32
C ARG A 95 11.73 -1.75 0.95
N SER A 96 11.43 -0.45 0.86
CA SER A 96 10.26 0.17 1.45
C SER A 96 9.19 0.58 0.43
N ALA A 97 9.51 0.57 -0.88
CA ALA A 97 8.59 0.93 -1.96
C ALA A 97 8.45 -0.23 -2.95
N MET A 98 7.23 -0.73 -3.11
CA MET A 98 6.93 -1.93 -3.88
C MET A 98 5.62 -1.79 -4.65
N VAL A 99 5.55 -2.41 -5.83
CA VAL A 99 4.27 -2.66 -6.51
C VAL A 99 3.78 -4.03 -6.11
N TYR A 100 2.52 -4.09 -5.68
CA TYR A 100 1.84 -5.34 -5.34
C TYR A 100 0.84 -5.67 -6.43
N VAL A 101 0.90 -6.90 -6.94
CA VAL A 101 -0.04 -7.45 -7.90
C VAL A 101 -0.81 -8.57 -7.22
N TRP A 102 -2.11 -8.35 -7.06
CA TRP A 102 -3.04 -9.21 -6.35
C TRP A 102 -3.85 -10.01 -7.36
N SER A 103 -3.75 -11.31 -7.33
CA SER A 103 -4.58 -12.19 -8.15
C SER A 103 -5.98 -12.36 -7.54
N LYS A 104 -6.89 -12.96 -8.30
CA LYS A 104 -8.20 -13.35 -7.80
C LYS A 104 -8.07 -14.20 -6.52
N ASP A 105 -8.98 -13.99 -5.59
CA ASP A 105 -9.09 -14.63 -4.26
C ASP A 105 -7.95 -14.28 -3.29
N SER A 106 -6.98 -13.43 -3.68
CA SER A 106 -5.98 -12.93 -2.74
C SER A 106 -6.58 -11.92 -1.76
N TYR A 107 -6.14 -11.96 -0.51
CA TYR A 107 -6.56 -11.07 0.58
C TYR A 107 -5.48 -10.99 1.65
N ILE A 108 -5.62 -10.04 2.56
CA ILE A 108 -4.85 -10.01 3.83
C ILE A 108 -5.86 -9.94 4.98
N PRO A 109 -5.80 -10.89 5.93
CA PRO A 109 -6.61 -10.82 7.13
C PRO A 109 -6.27 -9.59 7.97
N VAL A 110 -7.09 -9.32 8.97
CA VAL A 110 -6.91 -8.19 9.86
C VAL A 110 -5.59 -8.30 10.62
N HIS A 111 -4.77 -7.26 10.52
CA HIS A 111 -3.46 -7.14 11.16
C HIS A 111 -3.14 -5.67 11.45
N SER A 112 -1.98 -5.39 12.00
CA SER A 112 -1.38 -4.07 12.09
C SER A 112 0.05 -4.13 11.58
N ASP A 113 0.52 -3.05 10.93
CA ASP A 113 1.88 -3.00 10.35
C ASP A 113 3.01 -2.91 11.40
N GLY A 114 2.65 -2.78 12.66
CA GLY A 114 3.53 -2.94 13.81
C GLY A 114 4.72 -1.97 13.86
N ILE A 115 5.83 -2.35 13.24
CA ILE A 115 7.11 -1.65 13.33
C ILE A 115 7.22 -0.40 12.44
N TYR A 116 6.37 -0.25 11.45
CA TYR A 116 6.38 0.92 10.57
C TYR A 116 5.55 2.04 11.18
N SER A 117 6.05 3.28 11.10
CA SER A 117 5.32 4.44 11.59
C SER A 117 4.12 4.78 10.72
N ARG A 118 4.20 4.47 9.43
CA ARG A 118 3.20 4.81 8.43
C ARG A 118 3.33 3.95 7.19
N ALA A 119 2.21 3.60 6.58
CA ALA A 119 2.15 2.96 5.28
C ALA A 119 1.29 3.79 4.32
N VAL A 120 1.68 3.81 3.05
CA VAL A 120 0.95 4.48 1.97
C VAL A 120 0.60 3.44 0.92
N THR A 121 -0.69 3.25 0.66
CA THR A 121 -1.20 2.38 -0.40
C THR A 121 -1.82 3.24 -1.49
N VAL A 122 -1.33 3.17 -2.73
CA VAL A 122 -1.91 3.86 -3.88
C VAL A 122 -2.52 2.84 -4.84
N TYR A 123 -3.78 3.03 -5.21
CA TYR A 123 -4.49 2.16 -6.15
C TYR A 123 -4.20 2.56 -7.60
N LEU A 124 -3.81 1.60 -8.42
CA LEU A 124 -3.29 1.88 -9.77
C LEU A 124 -4.18 1.41 -10.92
N ASN A 125 -5.25 0.65 -10.64
CA ASN A 125 -6.19 0.20 -11.68
C ASN A 125 -7.11 1.35 -12.10
N GLU A 126 -7.13 1.70 -13.39
CA GLU A 126 -8.01 2.75 -13.93
C GLU A 126 -9.49 2.38 -13.85
N THR A 127 -9.81 1.10 -13.98
CA THR A 127 -11.17 0.57 -13.94
C THR A 127 -11.28 -0.48 -12.85
N TRP A 128 -11.63 -0.08 -11.63
CA TRP A 128 -11.88 -0.98 -10.52
C TRP A 128 -13.21 -0.61 -9.88
N GLN A 129 -14.07 -1.59 -9.67
CA GLN A 129 -15.42 -1.37 -9.16
C GLN A 129 -15.61 -2.05 -7.81
N TYR A 130 -16.62 -1.63 -7.08
CA TYR A 130 -16.97 -2.20 -5.78
C TYR A 130 -17.08 -3.74 -5.81
N ASN A 131 -17.68 -4.30 -6.87
CA ASN A 131 -17.86 -5.74 -7.01
C ASN A 131 -16.57 -6.51 -7.30
N ASP A 132 -15.49 -5.83 -7.67
CA ASP A 132 -14.17 -6.45 -7.90
C ASP A 132 -13.47 -6.84 -6.60
N GLY A 133 -13.98 -6.38 -5.44
CA GLY A 133 -13.39 -6.68 -4.13
C GLY A 133 -12.08 -5.95 -3.87
N GLY A 134 -11.20 -6.54 -3.05
CA GLY A 134 -9.91 -5.94 -2.73
C GLY A 134 -10.02 -4.61 -1.97
N MET A 135 -11.10 -4.43 -1.20
CA MET A 135 -11.34 -3.24 -0.38
C MET A 135 -10.34 -3.18 0.76
N PHE A 136 -9.86 -1.99 1.07
CA PHE A 136 -9.12 -1.75 2.29
C PHE A 136 -10.13 -1.55 3.44
N ASN A 137 -10.13 -2.44 4.41
CA ASN A 137 -10.97 -2.32 5.58
C ASN A 137 -10.11 -2.00 6.82
N TRP A 138 -10.59 -1.13 7.68
CA TRP A 138 -9.91 -0.73 8.89
C TRP A 138 -10.87 -0.44 10.04
N LEU A 139 -10.39 -0.68 11.26
CA LEU A 139 -11.14 -0.40 12.48
C LEU A 139 -10.90 1.05 12.90
N ASN A 140 -11.96 1.86 12.89
CA ASN A 140 -11.89 3.23 13.41
C ASN A 140 -11.85 3.21 14.94
N PRO A 141 -10.75 3.64 15.58
CA PRO A 141 -10.64 3.58 17.04
C PRO A 141 -11.53 4.60 17.77
N GLU A 142 -12.07 5.60 17.06
CA GLU A 142 -12.92 6.63 17.68
C GLU A 142 -14.30 6.07 18.04
N ASN A 143 -14.84 5.17 17.22
CA ASN A 143 -16.19 4.62 17.39
C ASN A 143 -16.25 3.09 17.35
N ASN A 144 -15.09 2.45 17.19
CA ASN A 144 -14.96 0.99 17.08
C ASN A 144 -15.77 0.38 15.92
N GLU A 145 -15.91 1.13 14.81
CA GLU A 145 -16.61 0.67 13.61
C GLU A 145 -15.63 0.31 12.48
N TRP A 146 -15.91 -0.76 11.78
CA TRP A 146 -15.20 -1.11 10.56
C TRP A 146 -15.61 -0.20 9.40
N LYS A 147 -14.62 0.33 8.70
CA LYS A 147 -14.80 1.14 7.49
C LYS A 147 -14.10 0.51 6.32
N ASN A 148 -14.72 0.62 5.15
CA ASN A 148 -14.16 0.15 3.90
C ASN A 148 -13.78 1.33 3.01
N ILE A 149 -12.62 1.23 2.37
CA ILE A 149 -12.14 2.17 1.36
C ILE A 149 -12.07 1.45 0.03
N GLU A 150 -12.82 1.97 -0.92
CA GLU A 150 -12.85 1.45 -2.29
C GLU A 150 -11.55 1.78 -3.02
N PRO A 151 -10.93 0.80 -3.73
CA PRO A 151 -9.72 1.02 -4.51
C PRO A 151 -10.02 1.78 -5.81
N THR A 152 -10.15 3.09 -5.70
CA THR A 152 -10.34 3.98 -6.84
C THR A 152 -8.99 4.39 -7.43
N PHE A 153 -8.88 4.46 -8.76
CA PHE A 153 -7.65 4.85 -9.45
C PHE A 153 -7.01 6.10 -8.86
N ASN A 154 -5.71 6.03 -8.63
CA ASN A 154 -4.87 7.10 -8.10
C ASN A 154 -5.31 7.67 -6.74
N LYS A 155 -6.15 6.94 -6.01
CA LYS A 155 -6.42 7.22 -4.61
C LYS A 155 -5.29 6.64 -3.77
N ALA A 156 -4.79 7.40 -2.80
CA ALA A 156 -3.90 6.91 -1.77
C ALA A 156 -4.62 6.78 -0.43
N VAL A 157 -4.31 5.71 0.29
CA VAL A 157 -4.65 5.53 1.70
C VAL A 157 -3.38 5.62 2.50
N VAL A 158 -3.35 6.53 3.46
CA VAL A 158 -2.24 6.66 4.41
C VAL A 158 -2.70 6.08 5.74
N ASN A 159 -2.07 4.98 6.13
CA ASN A 159 -2.34 4.24 7.34
C ASN A 159 -1.20 4.46 8.34
N ASP A 160 -1.49 5.01 9.51
CA ASP A 160 -0.52 5.04 10.60
C ASP A 160 -0.47 3.65 11.28
N SER A 161 0.74 3.22 11.64
CA SER A 161 0.95 1.93 12.30
C SER A 161 0.14 1.82 13.59
N GLY A 162 -0.46 0.70 13.83
CA GLY A 162 -1.28 0.45 15.01
C GLY A 162 -2.78 0.42 14.75
N TYR A 163 -3.26 0.87 13.59
CA TYR A 163 -4.63 0.59 13.19
C TYR A 163 -4.78 -0.85 12.69
N SER A 164 -5.75 -1.56 13.26
CA SER A 164 -6.16 -2.84 12.71
C SER A 164 -6.78 -2.64 11.34
N HIS A 165 -6.23 -3.30 10.33
CA HIS A 165 -6.71 -3.20 8.96
C HIS A 165 -6.48 -4.51 8.21
N GLY A 166 -7.07 -4.61 7.01
CA GLY A 166 -6.95 -5.77 6.14
C GLY A 166 -7.40 -5.44 4.72
N ILE A 167 -7.28 -6.42 3.86
CA ILE A 167 -7.75 -6.35 2.47
C ILE A 167 -8.77 -7.46 2.25
N THR A 168 -9.98 -7.11 1.79
CA THR A 168 -10.99 -8.11 1.44
C THR A 168 -10.57 -8.91 0.19
N PRO A 169 -11.09 -10.12 -0.02
CA PRO A 169 -10.74 -10.92 -1.19
C PRO A 169 -10.97 -10.17 -2.51
N VAL A 170 -9.99 -10.25 -3.41
CA VAL A 170 -10.10 -9.81 -4.79
C VAL A 170 -11.05 -10.75 -5.52
N LYS A 171 -12.14 -10.24 -6.09
CA LYS A 171 -13.17 -11.04 -6.80
C LYS A 171 -13.00 -10.99 -8.31
N SER A 172 -12.36 -9.94 -8.81
CA SER A 172 -12.11 -9.75 -10.24
C SER A 172 -11.16 -10.83 -10.79
N SER A 173 -11.36 -11.21 -12.05
CA SER A 173 -10.37 -11.98 -12.80
C SER A 173 -9.17 -11.14 -13.25
N SER A 174 -9.31 -9.82 -13.24
CA SER A 174 -8.20 -8.90 -13.47
C SER A 174 -7.36 -8.72 -12.21
N ASN A 175 -6.05 -8.55 -12.36
CA ASN A 175 -5.18 -8.29 -11.25
C ASN A 175 -5.44 -6.90 -10.63
N ARG A 176 -5.55 -6.83 -9.30
CA ARG A 176 -5.52 -5.58 -8.56
C ARG A 176 -4.05 -5.16 -8.38
N ILE A 177 -3.72 -3.94 -8.77
CA ILE A 177 -2.35 -3.43 -8.68
C ILE A 177 -2.32 -2.22 -7.75
N THR A 178 -1.35 -2.24 -6.81
CA THR A 178 -1.15 -1.14 -5.86
C THR A 178 0.34 -0.82 -5.73
N LEU A 179 0.63 0.46 -5.53
CA LEU A 179 1.92 0.88 -4.99
C LEU A 179 1.80 0.90 -3.47
N GLN A 180 2.75 0.26 -2.80
CA GLN A 180 2.85 0.22 -1.35
C GLN A 180 4.17 0.86 -0.92
N VAL A 181 4.11 1.82 0.02
CA VAL A 181 5.29 2.43 0.61
C VAL A 181 5.21 2.32 2.12
N PHE A 182 6.24 1.72 2.73
CA PHE A 182 6.40 1.66 4.17
C PHE A 182 7.39 2.72 4.62
N LEU A 183 6.93 3.59 5.51
CA LEU A 183 7.75 4.65 6.10
C LEU A 183 8.15 4.21 7.51
N SER A 184 9.44 3.96 7.71
CA SER A 184 9.96 3.66 9.03
C SER A 184 10.16 4.95 9.83
N PRO A 185 10.06 4.92 11.17
CA PRO A 185 10.52 6.03 11.98
C PRO A 185 12.02 6.24 11.71
N LEU A 186 12.42 7.50 11.64
CA LEU A 186 13.85 7.84 11.72
C LEU A 186 14.35 7.36 13.10
N ILE A 187 15.28 6.39 13.08
CA ILE A 187 15.94 5.89 14.29
C ILE A 187 17.02 6.88 14.70
#